data_25b7c18f9885efde78be0fb970c2139d
#
_entry.id   25b7c18f9885efde78be0fb970c2139d
#
_cell.length_a   1.000
_cell.length_b   1.000
_cell.length_c   1.000
_cell.angle_alpha   90.00
_cell.angle_beta   90.00
_cell.angle_gamma   90.00
#
_symmetry.space_group_name_H-M   'P 1'
#
loop_
_entity.id
_entity.type
_entity.pdbx_description
1 polymer ?
#
loop_
_entity_poly.entity_id
_entity_poly.type
_entity_poly.pdbx_seq_one_letter_code
_entity_poly.pdbx_strand_id
1 'polypeptide(L)'
;GYTDQKKQGLLPNLTSLGQDRYTPTWQDVLNYRSAVINNFNHIVPGNDLQWQAFNGNGSANPDTAYALAFANGLTAGAVHVVWEKPDWPTPAEYRAGATFNPQDFHDDLITDRLSSTGIMNFYSDSGPGVTITDWNVLNEPLHVTHYSDTFETAGIYTSNIEAWADYFIRARAIRPDARLLINDYNILNSASDAATIQYRDLINSLLAAGAPIDRIGLQAHIALNTITKAD
;
A
#
# COMPACT_ATOMS: atom_id res chain seq x y z
N GLY A 1 -2.90 23.93 16.14
CA GLY A 1 -3.54 24.39 14.92
C GLY A 1 -3.70 23.27 13.90
N TYR A 2 -4.21 23.54 12.71
CA TYR A 2 -4.42 22.57 11.61
C TYR A 2 -3.16 21.77 11.24
N THR A 3 -2.03 22.45 11.19
CA THR A 3 -0.72 21.84 10.89
C THR A 3 -0.29 20.80 11.91
N ASP A 4 -0.60 21.00 13.17
CA ASP A 4 -0.25 20.06 14.23
C ASP A 4 -1.16 18.84 14.22
N GLN A 5 -2.43 19.03 13.85
CA GLN A 5 -3.40 17.94 13.71
C GLN A 5 -3.11 17.05 12.49
N LYS A 6 -2.65 17.65 11.38
CA LYS A 6 -2.20 16.91 10.21
C LYS A 6 -0.97 16.05 10.53
N LYS A 7 -0.03 16.58 11.32
CA LYS A 7 1.13 15.82 11.81
C LYS A 7 0.76 14.66 12.74
N GLN A 8 -0.42 14.70 13.35
CA GLN A 8 -0.92 13.65 14.23
C GLN A 8 -1.78 12.61 13.49
N GLY A 9 -1.86 12.64 12.15
CA GLY A 9 -2.68 11.73 11.37
C GLY A 9 -4.20 11.82 11.65
N LEU A 10 -4.65 12.89 12.28
CA LEU A 10 -6.04 13.07 12.69
C LEU A 10 -6.94 13.63 11.60
N LEU A 11 -6.35 14.12 10.52
CA LEU A 11 -7.07 14.70 9.39
C LEU A 11 -6.73 13.95 8.09
N PRO A 12 -7.72 13.66 7.25
CA PRO A 12 -7.45 13.18 5.90
C PRO A 12 -6.63 14.23 5.13
N ASN A 13 -5.85 13.78 4.16
CA ASN A 13 -5.15 14.69 3.25
C ASN A 13 -6.15 15.32 2.27
N LEU A 14 -6.80 16.41 2.67
CA LEU A 14 -7.84 17.07 1.88
C LEU A 14 -7.29 17.81 0.65
N THR A 15 -5.96 18.00 0.54
CA THR A 15 -5.34 18.61 -0.64
C THR A 15 -5.48 17.77 -1.89
N SER A 16 -5.63 16.45 -1.75
CA SER A 16 -5.87 15.54 -2.88
C SER A 16 -7.27 15.68 -3.49
N LEU A 17 -8.19 16.37 -2.83
CA LEU A 17 -9.56 16.55 -3.30
C LEU A 17 -9.78 17.84 -4.09
N GLY A 18 -8.73 18.59 -4.44
CA GLY A 18 -8.85 19.88 -5.15
C GLY A 18 -9.60 20.96 -4.39
N GLN A 19 -9.69 20.84 -3.08
CA GLN A 19 -10.44 21.75 -2.18
C GLN A 19 -9.47 22.77 -1.56
N ASP A 20 -9.00 23.71 -2.34
CA ASP A 20 -8.06 24.76 -1.88
C ASP A 20 -8.64 25.74 -0.83
N ARG A 21 -9.87 25.54 -0.36
CA ARG A 21 -10.59 26.56 0.41
C ARG A 21 -11.17 26.11 1.74
N TYR A 22 -11.14 24.84 2.08
CA TYR A 22 -11.69 24.37 3.35
C TYR A 22 -10.60 24.05 4.37
N THR A 23 -10.58 24.83 5.44
CA THR A 23 -9.74 24.52 6.61
C THR A 23 -10.62 23.85 7.66
N PRO A 24 -10.46 22.52 7.90
CA PRO A 24 -11.28 21.82 8.88
C PRO A 24 -11.14 22.44 10.28
N THR A 25 -12.23 22.56 10.97
CA THR A 25 -12.27 22.94 12.39
C THR A 25 -11.95 21.73 13.26
N TRP A 26 -11.66 21.95 14.54
CA TRP A 26 -11.54 20.86 15.50
C TRP A 26 -12.81 20.01 15.59
N GLN A 27 -13.97 20.60 15.46
CA GLN A 27 -15.25 19.89 15.45
C GLN A 27 -15.37 18.94 14.24
N ASP A 28 -14.88 19.34 13.07
CA ASP A 28 -14.86 18.46 11.90
C ASP A 28 -13.97 17.23 12.11
N VAL A 29 -12.84 17.41 12.78
CA VAL A 29 -11.97 16.29 13.16
C VAL A 29 -12.70 15.31 14.09
N LEU A 30 -13.39 15.81 15.09
CA LEU A 30 -14.16 14.98 16.02
C LEU A 30 -15.31 14.27 15.32
N ASN A 31 -16.02 14.96 14.43
CA ASN A 31 -17.10 14.39 13.64
C ASN A 31 -16.59 13.28 12.71
N TYR A 32 -15.45 13.52 12.03
CA TYR A 32 -14.82 12.51 11.18
C TYR A 32 -14.43 11.26 11.98
N ARG A 33 -13.76 11.43 13.13
CA ARG A 33 -13.37 10.31 14.00
C ARG A 33 -14.60 9.52 14.46
N SER A 34 -15.65 10.22 14.90
CA SER A 34 -16.92 9.60 15.29
C SER A 34 -17.53 8.81 14.13
N ALA A 35 -17.55 9.37 12.93
CA ALA A 35 -18.08 8.72 11.75
C ALA A 35 -17.29 7.43 11.43
N VAL A 36 -15.95 7.47 11.52
CA VAL A 36 -15.11 6.29 11.31
C VAL A 36 -15.41 5.22 12.36
N ILE A 37 -15.36 5.56 13.65
CA ILE A 37 -15.53 4.61 14.75
C ILE A 37 -16.91 3.97 14.73
N ASN A 38 -17.96 4.72 14.40
CA ASN A 38 -19.34 4.26 14.50
C ASN A 38 -19.84 3.50 13.26
N ASN A 39 -19.15 3.63 12.11
CA ASN A 39 -19.65 3.07 10.85
C ASN A 39 -18.71 2.09 10.16
N PHE A 40 -17.46 1.97 10.63
CA PHE A 40 -16.46 1.06 10.03
C PHE A 40 -15.88 0.13 11.10
N ASN A 41 -15.44 -1.05 10.67
CA ASN A 41 -14.77 -2.04 11.52
C ASN A 41 -13.30 -2.26 11.12
N HIS A 42 -12.83 -1.56 10.09
CA HIS A 42 -11.49 -1.67 9.57
C HIS A 42 -10.95 -0.30 9.15
N ILE A 43 -9.67 -0.04 9.41
CA ILE A 43 -9.01 1.20 9.05
C ILE A 43 -7.70 0.92 8.32
N VAL A 44 -7.42 1.72 7.29
CA VAL A 44 -6.17 1.67 6.55
C VAL A 44 -5.64 3.10 6.45
N PRO A 45 -4.46 3.43 7.04
CA PRO A 45 -3.80 4.69 6.78
C PRO A 45 -3.48 4.82 5.29
N GLY A 46 -3.68 6.00 4.71
CA GLY A 46 -3.47 6.22 3.28
C GLY A 46 -1.99 6.16 2.88
N ASN A 47 -1.39 7.32 2.66
CA ASN A 47 -0.03 7.41 2.10
C ASN A 47 1.10 7.29 3.13
N ASP A 48 0.80 7.25 4.42
CA ASP A 48 1.81 7.38 5.49
C ASP A 48 2.76 6.19 5.60
N LEU A 49 2.37 5.02 5.10
CA LEU A 49 3.20 3.82 5.07
C LEU A 49 3.96 3.63 3.76
N GLN A 50 3.76 4.49 2.78
CA GLN A 50 4.51 4.41 1.53
C GLN A 50 5.99 4.73 1.75
N TRP A 51 6.87 4.15 0.94
CA TRP A 51 8.30 4.11 1.20
C TRP A 51 8.90 5.49 1.50
N GLN A 52 8.80 6.43 0.56
CA GLN A 52 9.32 7.79 0.76
C GLN A 52 8.65 8.51 1.94
N ALA A 53 7.36 8.30 2.15
CA ALA A 53 6.63 8.96 3.24
C ALA A 53 7.07 8.43 4.60
N PHE A 54 7.22 7.11 4.74
CA PHE A 54 7.63 6.49 5.99
C PHE A 54 9.08 6.84 6.35
N ASN A 55 10.00 6.78 5.38
CA ASN A 55 11.40 7.17 5.61
C ASN A 55 11.56 8.65 5.96
N GLY A 56 10.72 9.53 5.39
CA GLY A 56 10.78 10.97 5.67
C GLY A 56 10.04 11.41 6.93
N ASN A 57 8.92 10.79 7.27
CA ASN A 57 8.02 11.21 8.35
C ASN A 57 8.01 10.25 9.55
N GLY A 58 8.55 9.05 9.39
CA GLY A 58 8.49 7.99 10.40
C GLY A 58 7.06 7.50 10.66
N SER A 59 6.86 6.87 11.80
CA SER A 59 5.62 6.18 12.17
C SER A 59 4.55 7.06 12.85
N ALA A 60 4.83 8.31 13.18
CA ALA A 60 3.94 9.13 14.04
C ALA A 60 2.50 9.26 13.52
N ASN A 61 2.31 9.40 12.21
CA ASN A 61 0.97 9.50 11.61
C ASN A 61 0.24 8.15 11.59
N PRO A 62 0.83 7.07 11.04
CA PRO A 62 0.16 5.77 11.04
C PRO A 62 -0.05 5.23 12.45
N ASP A 63 0.87 5.46 13.41
CA ASP A 63 0.71 5.05 14.81
C ASP A 63 -0.54 5.68 15.44
N THR A 64 -0.81 6.95 15.16
CA THR A 64 -2.01 7.63 15.65
C THR A 64 -3.29 7.02 15.08
N ALA A 65 -3.30 6.68 13.79
CA ALA A 65 -4.45 6.03 13.16
C ALA A 65 -4.68 4.62 13.71
N TYR A 66 -3.61 3.85 13.88
CA TYR A 66 -3.68 2.50 14.44
C TYR A 66 -4.07 2.52 15.92
N ALA A 67 -3.55 3.43 16.73
CA ALA A 67 -3.96 3.59 18.12
C ALA A 67 -5.46 3.91 18.24
N LEU A 68 -5.99 4.75 17.34
CA LEU A 68 -7.43 5.02 17.27
C LEU A 68 -8.22 3.74 16.94
N ALA A 69 -7.79 2.97 15.96
CA ALA A 69 -8.42 1.71 15.58
C ALA A 69 -8.47 0.74 16.77
N PHE A 70 -7.34 0.54 17.40
CA PHE A 70 -7.19 -0.40 18.52
C PHE A 70 -8.05 -0.02 19.73
N ALA A 71 -8.01 1.28 20.11
CA ALA A 71 -8.81 1.79 21.23
C ALA A 71 -10.33 1.62 21.03
N ASN A 72 -10.77 1.38 19.80
CA ASN A 72 -12.19 1.25 19.44
C ASN A 72 -12.55 -0.13 18.87
N GLY A 73 -11.69 -1.13 18.99
CA GLY A 73 -11.96 -2.49 18.53
C GLY A 73 -12.01 -2.66 17.01
N LEU A 74 -11.42 -1.72 16.24
CA LEU A 74 -11.31 -1.83 14.79
C LEU A 74 -10.10 -2.69 14.41
N THR A 75 -10.19 -3.39 13.30
CA THR A 75 -9.03 -4.03 12.67
C THR A 75 -8.24 -3.04 11.82
N ALA A 76 -7.00 -3.39 11.48
CA ALA A 76 -6.14 -2.51 10.71
C ALA A 76 -5.48 -3.23 9.51
N GLY A 77 -5.33 -2.51 8.42
CA GLY A 77 -4.56 -2.90 7.24
C GLY A 77 -3.46 -1.90 6.91
N ALA A 78 -2.54 -2.31 6.05
CA ALA A 78 -1.44 -1.48 5.59
C ALA A 78 -1.37 -1.39 4.07
N VAL A 79 -1.05 -0.22 3.55
CA VAL A 79 -0.82 0.08 2.13
C VAL A 79 0.34 1.06 1.99
N HIS A 80 1.23 0.89 1.05
CA HIS A 80 1.56 -0.30 0.28
C HIS A 80 2.94 -0.78 0.72
N VAL A 81 3.22 -2.08 0.72
CA VAL A 81 4.59 -2.55 0.97
C VAL A 81 5.46 -2.18 -0.22
N VAL A 82 5.02 -2.53 -1.41
CA VAL A 82 5.68 -2.18 -2.68
C VAL A 82 4.68 -1.53 -3.63
N TRP A 83 5.06 -0.38 -4.18
CA TRP A 83 4.36 0.30 -5.27
C TRP A 83 5.40 0.85 -6.24
N GLU A 84 5.57 0.19 -7.37
CA GLU A 84 6.68 0.36 -8.29
C GLU A 84 6.56 1.60 -9.20
N LYS A 85 6.16 2.74 -8.63
CA LYS A 85 6.06 3.98 -9.39
C LYS A 85 7.43 4.56 -9.75
N PRO A 86 7.56 5.14 -10.94
CA PRO A 86 8.80 5.80 -11.35
C PRO A 86 9.02 7.18 -10.71
N ASP A 87 8.03 7.66 -9.95
CA ASP A 87 8.00 8.92 -9.22
C ASP A 87 7.67 8.69 -7.74
N TRP A 88 7.13 9.69 -7.04
CA TRP A 88 6.61 9.48 -5.68
C TRP A 88 5.56 8.34 -5.67
N PRO A 89 5.59 7.39 -4.74
CA PRO A 89 6.25 7.36 -3.43
C PRO A 89 7.63 6.67 -3.40
N THR A 90 8.24 6.42 -4.52
CA THR A 90 9.62 5.92 -4.58
C THR A 90 10.58 6.94 -3.97
N PRO A 91 11.59 6.53 -3.18
CA PRO A 91 12.64 7.41 -2.71
C PRO A 91 13.28 8.19 -3.87
N ALA A 92 13.60 9.46 -3.63
CA ALA A 92 13.99 10.39 -4.69
C ALA A 92 15.22 9.91 -5.47
N GLU A 93 16.14 9.25 -4.81
CA GLU A 93 17.38 8.67 -5.35
C GLU A 93 17.14 7.51 -6.33
N TYR A 94 15.99 6.84 -6.27
CA TYR A 94 15.64 5.67 -7.11
C TYR A 94 14.55 5.96 -8.15
N ARG A 95 14.16 7.23 -8.33
CA ARG A 95 13.14 7.61 -9.31
C ARG A 95 13.67 7.55 -10.74
N ALA A 96 12.76 7.45 -11.70
CA ALA A 96 13.10 7.53 -13.12
C ALA A 96 13.89 8.81 -13.42
N GLY A 97 15.01 8.65 -14.13
CA GLY A 97 15.94 9.73 -14.46
C GLY A 97 17.02 10.00 -13.40
N ALA A 98 16.95 9.39 -12.20
CA ALA A 98 18.06 9.39 -11.26
C ALA A 98 19.17 8.43 -11.72
N THR A 99 20.39 8.67 -11.25
CA THR A 99 21.52 7.76 -11.47
C THR A 99 21.80 7.00 -10.18
N PHE A 100 21.60 5.69 -10.19
CA PHE A 100 21.77 4.82 -9.03
C PHE A 100 22.32 3.45 -9.44
N ASN A 101 22.80 2.71 -8.46
CA ASN A 101 23.15 1.29 -8.62
C ASN A 101 21.87 0.44 -8.42
N PRO A 102 21.46 -0.38 -9.39
CA PRO A 102 20.27 -1.25 -9.23
C PRO A 102 20.35 -2.23 -8.05
N GLN A 103 21.56 -2.69 -7.68
CA GLN A 103 21.74 -3.57 -6.53
C GLN A 103 21.48 -2.82 -5.22
N ASP A 104 21.98 -1.59 -5.08
CA ASP A 104 21.73 -0.77 -3.89
C ASP A 104 20.22 -0.47 -3.75
N PHE A 105 19.56 -0.17 -4.88
CA PHE A 105 18.11 0.03 -4.91
C PHE A 105 17.33 -1.21 -4.44
N HIS A 106 17.71 -2.38 -4.96
CA HIS A 106 17.13 -3.66 -4.53
C HIS A 106 17.36 -3.89 -3.04
N ASP A 107 18.58 -3.74 -2.56
CA ASP A 107 18.96 -4.04 -1.17
C ASP A 107 18.25 -3.09 -0.18
N ASP A 108 18.09 -1.82 -0.55
CA ASP A 108 17.33 -0.84 0.23
C ASP A 108 15.83 -1.16 0.24
N LEU A 109 15.25 -1.56 -0.90
CA LEU A 109 13.87 -2.02 -0.96
C LEU A 109 13.63 -3.20 -0.02
N ILE A 110 14.49 -4.21 -0.09
CA ILE A 110 14.38 -5.39 0.77
C ILE A 110 14.55 -4.99 2.24
N THR A 111 15.56 -4.19 2.56
CA THR A 111 15.86 -3.79 3.94
C THR A 111 14.72 -2.99 4.55
N ASP A 112 14.24 -1.98 3.85
CA ASP A 112 13.24 -1.05 4.37
C ASP A 112 11.83 -1.63 4.40
N ARG A 113 11.51 -2.54 3.46
CA ARG A 113 10.14 -2.98 3.26
C ARG A 113 9.92 -4.46 3.57
N LEU A 114 10.86 -5.33 3.21
CA LEU A 114 10.69 -6.78 3.11
C LEU A 114 11.77 -7.57 3.89
N SER A 115 12.24 -7.00 5.01
CA SER A 115 13.17 -7.65 5.92
C SER A 115 12.66 -7.68 7.36
N SER A 116 13.40 -8.36 8.24
CA SER A 116 13.13 -8.38 9.68
C SER A 116 13.32 -7.03 10.38
N THR A 117 13.89 -6.03 9.70
CA THR A 117 14.01 -4.65 10.17
C THR A 117 13.10 -3.69 9.44
N GLY A 118 12.42 -4.16 8.39
CA GLY A 118 11.55 -3.36 7.53
C GLY A 118 10.18 -3.09 8.16
N ILE A 119 9.36 -2.33 7.40
CA ILE A 119 8.06 -1.83 7.85
C ILE A 119 7.10 -2.94 8.30
N MET A 120 7.11 -4.09 7.64
CA MET A 120 6.21 -5.19 8.00
C MET A 120 6.53 -5.76 9.38
N ASN A 121 7.80 -5.83 9.75
CA ASN A 121 8.19 -6.26 11.09
C ASN A 121 8.03 -5.16 12.13
N PHE A 122 8.18 -3.89 11.75
CA PHE A 122 7.96 -2.74 12.66
C PHE A 122 6.54 -2.75 13.24
N TYR A 123 5.54 -3.15 12.45
CA TYR A 123 4.15 -3.32 12.87
C TYR A 123 3.76 -4.77 13.20
N SER A 124 4.71 -5.56 13.68
CA SER A 124 4.44 -6.86 14.28
C SER A 124 3.93 -6.72 15.72
N ASP A 125 3.58 -7.83 16.37
CA ASP A 125 3.06 -7.86 17.75
C ASP A 125 3.98 -7.22 18.80
N SER A 126 5.27 -7.05 18.46
CA SER A 126 6.25 -6.34 19.30
C SER A 126 6.37 -4.85 19.01
N GLY A 127 5.64 -4.33 18.03
CA GLY A 127 5.59 -2.91 17.68
C GLY A 127 4.68 -2.10 18.62
N PRO A 128 4.14 -0.95 18.18
CA PRO A 128 3.35 -0.02 19.01
C PRO A 128 2.01 -0.56 19.53
N GLY A 129 1.87 -1.88 19.70
CA GLY A 129 0.70 -2.53 20.30
C GLY A 129 -0.47 -2.71 19.34
N VAL A 130 -0.23 -2.67 18.04
CA VAL A 130 -1.26 -2.84 17.00
C VAL A 130 -0.87 -3.95 16.05
N THR A 131 -1.66 -5.00 15.99
CA THR A 131 -1.49 -6.07 15.01
C THR A 131 -2.16 -5.70 13.70
N ILE A 132 -1.37 -5.44 12.66
CA ILE A 132 -1.88 -5.25 11.31
C ILE A 132 -2.10 -6.61 10.68
N THR A 133 -3.33 -6.90 10.31
CA THR A 133 -3.72 -8.21 9.77
C THR A 133 -3.68 -8.30 8.26
N ASP A 134 -3.87 -7.18 7.55
CA ASP A 134 -3.98 -7.12 6.10
C ASP A 134 -2.86 -6.25 5.52
N TRP A 135 -2.05 -6.83 4.63
CA TRP A 135 -0.94 -6.14 4.01
C TRP A 135 -1.09 -6.13 2.48
N ASN A 136 -1.28 -4.96 1.90
CA ASN A 136 -1.13 -4.80 0.46
C ASN A 136 0.35 -4.85 0.11
N VAL A 137 0.80 -6.03 -0.34
CA VAL A 137 2.20 -6.30 -0.65
C VAL A 137 2.59 -5.65 -1.96
N LEU A 138 1.77 -5.82 -3.01
CA LEU A 138 2.05 -5.31 -4.35
C LEU A 138 0.87 -4.51 -4.88
N ASN A 139 1.13 -3.24 -5.22
CA ASN A 139 0.12 -2.32 -5.70
C ASN A 139 0.31 -1.98 -7.19
N GLU A 140 -0.77 -2.10 -7.95
CA GLU A 140 -0.90 -1.66 -9.34
C GLU A 140 0.13 -2.27 -10.33
N PRO A 141 0.42 -3.58 -10.25
CA PRO A 141 1.42 -4.20 -11.11
C PRO A 141 1.06 -4.24 -12.60
N LEU A 142 -0.21 -4.05 -12.97
CA LEU A 142 -0.60 -3.89 -14.38
C LEU A 142 -0.23 -2.51 -14.96
N HIS A 143 0.12 -1.56 -14.12
CA HIS A 143 0.30 -0.16 -14.52
C HIS A 143 1.71 0.38 -14.24
N VAL A 144 2.42 -0.16 -13.25
CA VAL A 144 3.75 0.33 -12.84
C VAL A 144 4.69 -0.82 -12.53
N THR A 145 5.87 -0.79 -13.15
CA THR A 145 6.88 -1.87 -13.14
C THR A 145 8.31 -1.34 -12.95
N HIS A 146 8.45 -0.11 -12.45
CA HIS A 146 9.76 0.58 -12.42
C HIS A 146 10.84 -0.19 -11.65
N TYR A 147 10.49 -0.83 -10.54
CA TYR A 147 11.45 -1.58 -9.73
C TYR A 147 11.81 -2.89 -10.42
N SER A 148 10.81 -3.69 -10.74
CA SER A 148 11.01 -5.01 -11.37
C SER A 148 11.68 -4.91 -12.74
N ASP A 149 11.33 -3.91 -13.58
CA ASP A 149 12.02 -3.67 -14.86
C ASP A 149 13.50 -3.29 -14.65
N THR A 150 13.79 -2.47 -13.62
CA THR A 150 15.16 -2.11 -13.25
C THR A 150 15.95 -3.33 -12.81
N PHE A 151 15.36 -4.17 -11.98
CA PHE A 151 16.01 -5.36 -11.43
C PHE A 151 16.19 -6.47 -12.48
N GLU A 152 15.23 -6.65 -13.38
CA GLU A 152 15.34 -7.56 -14.53
C GLU A 152 16.46 -7.11 -15.47
N THR A 153 16.49 -5.82 -15.83
CA THR A 153 17.54 -5.25 -16.68
C THR A 153 18.94 -5.42 -16.09
N ALA A 154 19.05 -5.32 -14.76
CA ALA A 154 20.31 -5.53 -14.04
C ALA A 154 20.66 -7.04 -13.81
N GLY A 155 19.77 -7.97 -14.16
CA GLY A 155 19.96 -9.40 -13.96
C GLY A 155 19.84 -9.85 -12.50
N ILE A 156 19.19 -9.04 -11.64
CA ILE A 156 18.88 -9.40 -10.24
C ILE A 156 17.75 -10.44 -10.21
N TYR A 157 16.74 -10.25 -11.04
CA TYR A 157 15.68 -11.22 -11.31
C TYR A 157 15.62 -11.52 -12.82
N THR A 158 15.03 -12.64 -13.18
CA THR A 158 14.88 -13.06 -14.58
C THR A 158 13.58 -12.56 -15.22
N SER A 159 12.67 -12.05 -14.41
CA SER A 159 11.38 -11.49 -14.85
C SER A 159 10.70 -10.71 -13.72
N ASN A 160 9.74 -9.85 -14.08
CA ASN A 160 8.87 -9.15 -13.11
C ASN A 160 8.09 -10.15 -12.23
N ILE A 161 7.65 -11.28 -12.79
CA ILE A 161 6.94 -12.32 -12.01
C ILE A 161 7.83 -12.89 -10.91
N GLU A 162 9.11 -13.13 -11.18
CA GLU A 162 10.05 -13.61 -10.17
C GLU A 162 10.26 -12.57 -9.06
N ALA A 163 10.48 -11.31 -9.41
CA ALA A 163 10.62 -10.23 -8.45
C ALA A 163 9.38 -10.11 -7.54
N TRP A 164 8.19 -10.05 -8.15
CA TRP A 164 6.93 -9.91 -7.42
C TRP A 164 6.62 -11.13 -6.55
N ALA A 165 6.92 -12.34 -7.03
CA ALA A 165 6.76 -13.55 -6.22
C ALA A 165 7.70 -13.54 -5.00
N ASP A 166 8.94 -13.08 -5.15
CA ASP A 166 9.90 -12.93 -4.05
C ASP A 166 9.40 -11.93 -2.99
N TYR A 167 8.76 -10.81 -3.40
CA TYR A 167 8.17 -9.88 -2.44
C TYR A 167 7.12 -10.54 -1.54
N PHE A 168 6.24 -11.36 -2.11
CA PHE A 168 5.23 -12.11 -1.35
C PHE A 168 5.85 -13.18 -0.46
N ILE A 169 6.86 -13.91 -0.95
CA ILE A 169 7.58 -14.95 -0.18
C ILE A 169 8.26 -14.32 1.04
N ARG A 170 8.96 -13.20 0.86
CA ARG A 170 9.57 -12.43 1.98
C ARG A 170 8.53 -11.89 2.94
N ALA A 171 7.46 -11.30 2.44
CA ALA A 171 6.37 -10.82 3.26
C ALA A 171 5.79 -11.94 4.15
N ARG A 172 5.58 -13.13 3.61
CA ARG A 172 5.10 -14.30 4.36
C ARG A 172 6.12 -14.78 5.40
N ALA A 173 7.40 -14.74 5.07
CA ALA A 173 8.45 -15.13 6.03
C ALA A 173 8.52 -14.19 7.23
N ILE A 174 8.26 -12.89 7.02
CA ILE A 174 8.23 -11.86 8.08
C ILE A 174 6.94 -11.95 8.89
N ARG A 175 5.80 -12.13 8.21
CA ARG A 175 4.45 -12.13 8.78
C ARG A 175 3.68 -13.40 8.39
N PRO A 176 3.97 -14.54 9.07
CA PRO A 176 3.29 -15.80 8.79
C PRO A 176 1.77 -15.76 9.02
N ASP A 177 1.33 -14.91 9.90
CA ASP A 177 -0.06 -14.71 10.36
C ASP A 177 -0.85 -13.69 9.54
N ALA A 178 -0.17 -12.85 8.75
CA ALA A 178 -0.81 -11.78 7.99
C ALA A 178 -1.50 -12.30 6.73
N ARG A 179 -2.54 -11.58 6.30
CA ARG A 179 -3.17 -11.76 5.00
C ARG A 179 -2.49 -10.85 3.98
N LEU A 180 -1.91 -11.45 2.96
CA LEU A 180 -1.14 -10.78 1.93
C LEU A 180 -1.99 -10.51 0.69
N LEU A 181 -2.05 -9.25 0.26
CA LEU A 181 -2.89 -8.78 -0.82
C LEU A 181 -2.06 -8.33 -2.02
N ILE A 182 -2.57 -8.59 -3.22
CA ILE A 182 -2.25 -7.87 -4.45
C ILE A 182 -3.43 -6.95 -4.78
N ASN A 183 -3.18 -5.73 -5.28
CA ASN A 183 -4.22 -4.73 -5.50
C ASN A 183 -4.02 -3.97 -6.81
N ASP A 184 -5.12 -3.74 -7.56
CA ASP A 184 -5.07 -2.98 -8.80
C ASP A 184 -6.38 -2.22 -9.08
N TYR A 185 -6.37 -1.34 -10.10
CA TYR A 185 -7.50 -0.54 -10.55
C TYR A 185 -7.89 -0.83 -12.02
N ASN A 186 -9.03 -0.31 -12.45
CA ASN A 186 -9.59 -0.49 -13.80
C ASN A 186 -9.85 -1.97 -14.22
N ILE A 187 -10.12 -2.84 -13.26
CA ILE A 187 -10.31 -4.28 -13.44
C ILE A 187 -11.75 -4.75 -13.15
N LEU A 188 -12.68 -3.83 -12.91
CA LEU A 188 -14.09 -4.13 -12.60
C LEU A 188 -15.04 -3.77 -13.75
N ASN A 189 -14.57 -3.81 -14.99
CA ASN A 189 -15.44 -3.44 -16.12
C ASN A 189 -16.37 -4.58 -16.51
N SER A 190 -15.84 -5.76 -16.82
CA SER A 190 -16.57 -7.01 -17.04
C SER A 190 -15.66 -8.22 -17.00
N ALA A 191 -16.20 -9.42 -16.84
CA ALA A 191 -15.43 -10.66 -16.82
C ALA A 191 -14.70 -10.96 -18.15
N SER A 192 -15.10 -10.35 -19.24
CA SER A 192 -14.47 -10.45 -20.56
C SER A 192 -13.57 -9.28 -20.90
N ASP A 193 -13.46 -8.29 -20.02
CA ASP A 193 -12.56 -7.15 -20.19
C ASP A 193 -11.09 -7.57 -20.18
N ALA A 194 -10.28 -6.99 -21.06
CA ALA A 194 -8.88 -7.35 -21.20
C ALA A 194 -8.09 -7.13 -19.90
N ALA A 195 -8.36 -6.06 -19.16
CA ALA A 195 -7.69 -5.77 -17.90
C ALA A 195 -8.07 -6.78 -16.81
N THR A 196 -9.33 -7.19 -16.74
CA THR A 196 -9.79 -8.25 -15.83
C THR A 196 -9.08 -9.58 -16.12
N ILE A 197 -8.98 -9.94 -17.42
CA ILE A 197 -8.28 -11.14 -17.85
C ILE A 197 -6.79 -11.07 -17.52
N GLN A 198 -6.14 -9.95 -17.83
CA GLN A 198 -4.71 -9.73 -17.54
C GLN A 198 -4.43 -9.83 -16.03
N TYR A 199 -5.27 -9.24 -15.20
CA TYR A 199 -5.09 -9.31 -13.74
C TYR A 199 -5.25 -10.74 -13.20
N ARG A 200 -6.25 -11.46 -13.69
CA ARG A 200 -6.41 -12.90 -13.37
C ARG A 200 -5.19 -13.72 -13.79
N ASP A 201 -4.69 -13.52 -14.99
CA ASP A 201 -3.58 -14.29 -15.55
C ASP A 201 -2.26 -13.93 -14.84
N LEU A 202 -2.08 -12.67 -14.44
CA LEU A 202 -0.99 -12.23 -13.58
C LEU A 202 -1.02 -12.96 -12.23
N ILE A 203 -2.18 -12.96 -11.56
CA ILE A 203 -2.32 -13.65 -10.26
C ILE A 203 -2.01 -15.14 -10.40
N ASN A 204 -2.49 -15.80 -11.45
CA ASN A 204 -2.20 -17.21 -11.71
C ASN A 204 -0.69 -17.45 -11.92
N SER A 205 0.00 -16.54 -12.61
CA SER A 205 1.44 -16.61 -12.83
C SER A 205 2.23 -16.46 -11.52
N LEU A 206 1.81 -15.53 -10.65
CA LEU A 206 2.39 -15.33 -9.33
C LEU A 206 2.18 -16.53 -8.42
N LEU A 207 0.97 -17.10 -8.41
CA LEU A 207 0.67 -18.33 -7.66
C LEU A 207 1.51 -19.52 -8.16
N ALA A 208 1.69 -19.67 -9.47
CA ALA A 208 2.54 -20.68 -10.08
C ALA A 208 4.03 -20.48 -9.72
N ALA A 209 4.47 -19.23 -9.52
CA ALA A 209 5.81 -18.89 -9.03
C ALA A 209 5.96 -19.01 -7.50
N GLY A 210 4.91 -19.46 -6.80
CA GLY A 210 4.95 -19.71 -5.35
C GLY A 210 4.62 -18.50 -4.47
N ALA A 211 4.09 -17.41 -5.02
CA ALA A 211 3.66 -16.25 -4.24
C ALA A 211 2.48 -16.62 -3.32
N PRO A 212 2.60 -16.47 -1.98
CA PRO A 212 1.54 -16.80 -1.04
C PRO A 212 0.51 -15.67 -0.93
N ILE A 213 -0.29 -15.49 -1.98
CA ILE A 213 -1.33 -14.47 -2.05
C ILE A 213 -2.58 -15.00 -1.35
N ASP A 214 -3.08 -14.28 -0.34
CA ASP A 214 -4.30 -14.64 0.40
C ASP A 214 -5.53 -13.89 -0.10
N ARG A 215 -5.37 -12.68 -0.65
CA ARG A 215 -6.46 -11.80 -1.04
C ARG A 215 -6.18 -11.02 -2.31
N ILE A 216 -7.25 -10.71 -3.01
CA ILE A 216 -7.24 -9.86 -4.20
C ILE A 216 -7.90 -8.52 -3.82
N GLY A 217 -7.16 -7.43 -3.96
CA GLY A 217 -7.65 -6.07 -3.82
C GLY A 217 -8.15 -5.54 -5.15
N LEU A 218 -9.28 -4.86 -5.11
CA LEU A 218 -9.90 -4.21 -6.25
C LEU A 218 -10.14 -2.75 -5.88
N GLN A 219 -9.43 -1.83 -6.51
CA GLN A 219 -9.68 -0.41 -6.35
C GLN A 219 -10.96 -0.05 -7.11
N ALA A 220 -12.04 0.12 -6.39
CA ALA A 220 -13.34 0.44 -6.97
C ALA A 220 -13.45 1.94 -7.35
N HIS A 221 -12.55 2.43 -8.18
CA HIS A 221 -12.65 3.76 -8.81
C HIS A 221 -13.65 3.67 -9.95
N ILE A 222 -14.94 3.86 -9.62
CA ILE A 222 -16.05 3.65 -10.54
C ILE A 222 -16.61 5.01 -10.94
N ALA A 223 -16.61 5.31 -12.24
CA ALA A 223 -17.33 6.46 -12.77
C ALA A 223 -18.83 6.14 -12.83
N LEU A 224 -19.68 7.07 -12.36
CA LEU A 224 -21.15 6.88 -12.28
C LEU A 224 -21.84 6.49 -13.59
N ASN A 225 -21.18 6.65 -14.72
CA ASN A 225 -21.69 6.31 -16.05
C ASN A 225 -21.20 4.96 -16.60
N THR A 226 -20.42 4.20 -15.83
CA THR A 226 -19.84 2.92 -16.28
C THR A 226 -20.48 1.69 -15.66
N ILE A 227 -21.33 1.85 -14.65
CA ILE A 227 -22.05 0.73 -14.05
C ILE A 227 -23.46 0.70 -14.62
N THR A 228 -23.78 -0.32 -15.40
CA THR A 228 -25.15 -0.69 -15.73
C THR A 228 -25.56 -1.85 -14.83
N LYS A 229 -26.83 -1.86 -14.43
CA LYS A 229 -27.43 -2.88 -13.55
C LYS A 229 -27.41 -4.32 -14.11
N ALA A 230 -26.83 -4.51 -15.30
CA ALA A 230 -26.75 -5.78 -16.03
C ALA A 230 -25.37 -6.46 -15.95
N ASP A 231 -24.39 -5.81 -15.34
CA ASP A 231 -23.04 -6.30 -15.11
C ASP A 231 -22.90 -6.76 -13.65
#